data_f0f95f917dde9c554f5c227a7b4828e3
#
_entry.id   f0f95f917dde9c554f5c227a7b4828e3
#
_cell.length_a   1.000
_cell.length_b   1.000
_cell.length_c   1.000
_cell.angle_alpha   90.00
_cell.angle_beta   90.00
_cell.angle_gamma   90.00
#
_symmetry.space_group_name_H-M   'P 1'
#
loop_
_entity.id
_entity.type
_entity.pdbx_description
1 polymer ?
#
loop_
_entity_poly.entity_id
_entity_poly.type
_entity_poly.pdbx_seq_one_letter_code
_entity_poly.pdbx_strand_id
1 'polypeptide(L)'
;MVGVDYKIILPTNVKYLDITRNFVDLLEINWPEAIQHLIISITGQNTNTVKINNIPIVFNKENSTLPTCIYNAAQKNKADYYLVFLGDAFISKKVNDLEINALLAKLMKNSINYCRLLPQLSFHKNRGIREYRKLNSNERYGHSFVAFGASSNFIEREFGVDITDRQFEIKYLKIANEKKDVYFNDRVILKQNIFHILPSIQKGKWDRINIFYLRRKYPKIKFSDREVISWKYESIIQLRKIILPIITNNLRLKLKASNKEYFDTDI
;
A
#
# COMPACT_ATOMS: atom_id res chain seq x y z
N MET A 1 2.81 -27.93 -7.19
CA MET A 1 1.86 -26.87 -6.81
C MET A 1 1.70 -25.98 -8.03
N VAL A 2 0.47 -25.78 -8.50
CA VAL A 2 0.20 -24.77 -9.54
C VAL A 2 0.53 -23.41 -8.91
N GLY A 3 1.48 -22.68 -9.51
CA GLY A 3 1.84 -21.35 -9.02
C GLY A 3 0.63 -20.42 -9.12
N VAL A 4 0.47 -19.51 -8.17
CA VAL A 4 -0.54 -18.45 -8.23
C VAL A 4 -0.12 -17.47 -9.33
N ASP A 5 -1.03 -17.19 -10.27
CA ASP A 5 -0.80 -16.09 -11.22
C ASP A 5 -1.06 -14.76 -10.51
N TYR A 6 0.01 -14.01 -10.26
CA TYR A 6 -0.08 -12.70 -9.63
C TYR A 6 0.74 -11.64 -10.35
N LYS A 7 0.34 -10.40 -10.20
CA LYS A 7 1.09 -9.23 -10.66
C LYS A 7 1.30 -8.24 -9.51
N ILE A 8 2.35 -7.45 -9.62
CA ILE A 8 2.65 -6.35 -8.71
C ILE A 8 2.37 -5.04 -9.43
N ILE A 9 1.51 -4.20 -8.87
CA ILE A 9 1.18 -2.90 -9.44
C ILE A 9 1.81 -1.82 -8.55
N LEU A 10 2.62 -0.97 -9.18
CA LEU A 10 3.23 0.22 -8.58
C LEU A 10 2.61 1.47 -9.21
N PRO A 11 1.50 1.99 -8.66
CA PRO A 11 0.92 3.22 -9.15
C PRO A 11 1.77 4.41 -8.73
N THR A 12 2.01 5.34 -9.66
CA THR A 12 2.86 6.51 -9.41
C THR A 12 2.44 7.71 -10.25
N ASN A 13 2.99 8.87 -9.91
CA ASN A 13 2.89 10.09 -10.72
C ASN A 13 4.30 10.51 -11.15
N VAL A 14 4.43 11.19 -12.28
CA VAL A 14 5.72 11.72 -12.78
C VAL A 14 6.49 12.54 -11.74
N LYS A 15 5.80 13.21 -10.83
CA LYS A 15 6.40 13.97 -9.71
C LYS A 15 7.18 13.09 -8.72
N TYR A 16 6.92 11.78 -8.72
CA TYR A 16 7.51 10.80 -7.80
C TYR A 16 8.37 9.75 -8.50
N LEU A 17 8.80 10.02 -9.75
CA LEU A 17 9.66 9.09 -10.50
C LEU A 17 10.97 8.77 -9.80
N ASP A 18 11.53 9.73 -9.08
CA ASP A 18 12.72 9.55 -8.26
C ASP A 18 12.49 8.50 -7.15
N ILE A 19 11.34 8.57 -6.48
CA ILE A 19 10.93 7.60 -5.46
C ILE A 19 10.62 6.25 -6.09
N THR A 20 9.95 6.25 -7.24
CA THR A 20 9.64 5.02 -8.00
C THR A 20 10.92 4.27 -8.39
N ARG A 21 11.96 4.98 -8.85
CA ARG A 21 13.27 4.38 -9.14
C ARG A 21 13.90 3.77 -7.91
N ASN A 22 13.92 4.50 -6.77
CA ASN A 22 14.43 3.95 -5.52
C ASN A 22 13.64 2.73 -5.04
N PHE A 23 12.32 2.68 -5.28
CA PHE A 23 11.52 1.48 -4.99
C PHE A 23 11.99 0.30 -5.84
N VAL A 24 12.17 0.49 -7.15
CA VAL A 24 12.62 -0.55 -8.08
C VAL A 24 14.00 -1.05 -7.68
N ASP A 25 14.97 -0.15 -7.43
CA ASP A 25 16.33 -0.52 -7.01
C ASP A 25 16.30 -1.39 -5.73
N LEU A 26 15.49 -1.02 -4.75
CA LEU A 26 15.34 -1.78 -3.52
C LEU A 26 14.62 -3.12 -3.74
N LEU A 27 13.64 -3.16 -4.63
CA LEU A 27 12.94 -4.38 -5.00
C LEU A 27 13.88 -5.37 -5.69
N GLU A 28 14.67 -4.93 -6.67
CA GLU A 28 15.70 -5.74 -7.36
C GLU A 28 16.69 -6.37 -6.38
N ILE A 29 17.12 -5.60 -5.37
CA ILE A 29 18.07 -6.10 -4.37
C ILE A 29 17.40 -7.06 -3.38
N ASN A 30 16.20 -6.77 -2.94
CA ASN A 30 15.57 -7.46 -1.81
C ASN A 30 14.56 -8.54 -2.21
N TRP A 31 14.03 -8.46 -3.42
CA TRP A 31 13.07 -9.44 -3.96
C TRP A 31 13.18 -9.48 -5.50
N PRO A 32 14.30 -10.00 -6.04
CA PRO A 32 14.57 -10.00 -7.48
C PRO A 32 13.51 -10.76 -8.28
N GLU A 33 12.94 -11.81 -7.73
CA GLU A 33 11.88 -12.61 -8.36
C GLU A 33 10.62 -11.77 -8.64
N ALA A 34 10.38 -10.72 -7.85
CA ALA A 34 9.22 -9.85 -8.01
C ALA A 34 9.28 -8.98 -9.28
N ILE A 35 10.46 -8.72 -9.83
CA ILE A 35 10.64 -7.81 -10.99
C ILE A 35 9.89 -8.30 -12.22
N GLN A 36 9.84 -9.61 -12.48
CA GLN A 36 9.11 -10.19 -13.60
C GLN A 36 7.57 -10.03 -13.47
N HIS A 37 7.08 -9.75 -12.27
CA HIS A 37 5.66 -9.52 -11.99
C HIS A 37 5.30 -8.04 -11.90
N LEU A 38 6.30 -7.15 -11.91
CA LEU A 38 6.11 -5.72 -11.66
C LEU A 38 5.56 -4.98 -12.90
N ILE A 39 4.57 -4.14 -12.65
CA ILE A 39 3.94 -3.23 -13.62
C ILE A 39 3.90 -1.86 -12.96
N ILE A 40 4.43 -0.85 -13.65
CA ILE A 40 4.34 0.54 -13.21
C ILE A 40 3.13 1.18 -13.88
N SER A 41 2.24 1.76 -13.08
CA SER A 41 1.07 2.50 -13.57
C SER A 41 1.27 3.98 -13.30
N ILE A 42 1.54 4.75 -14.37
CA ILE A 42 1.97 6.14 -14.25
C ILE A 42 0.92 7.12 -14.73
N THR A 43 0.79 8.25 -14.02
CA THR A 43 -0.04 9.39 -14.40
C THR A 43 0.78 10.69 -14.34
N GLY A 44 0.24 11.78 -14.93
CA GLY A 44 0.89 13.09 -14.99
C GLY A 44 1.25 13.50 -16.42
N GLN A 45 1.90 14.66 -16.55
CA GLN A 45 2.30 15.21 -17.86
C GLN A 45 3.54 14.50 -18.41
N ASN A 46 3.65 14.46 -19.75
CA ASN A 46 4.83 13.94 -20.46
C ASN A 46 5.25 12.50 -20.07
N THR A 47 4.27 11.64 -19.76
CA THR A 47 4.53 10.26 -19.31
C THR A 47 5.13 9.39 -20.41
N ASN A 48 4.86 9.64 -21.69
CA ASN A 48 5.21 8.77 -22.83
C ASN A 48 6.73 8.58 -23.02
N THR A 49 7.56 9.43 -22.45
CA THR A 49 9.03 9.33 -22.52
C THR A 49 9.62 8.59 -21.34
N VAL A 50 8.81 8.24 -20.35
CA VAL A 50 9.29 7.59 -19.13
C VAL A 50 9.66 6.14 -19.42
N LYS A 51 10.90 5.78 -19.03
CA LYS A 51 11.39 4.40 -19.02
C LYS A 51 12.02 4.12 -17.66
N ILE A 52 11.73 2.96 -17.12
CA ILE A 52 12.31 2.47 -15.86
C ILE A 52 12.71 1.04 -16.10
N ASN A 53 14.02 0.81 -16.30
CA ASN A 53 14.59 -0.48 -16.69
C ASN A 53 13.77 -1.11 -17.86
N ASN A 54 13.53 -2.41 -17.85
CA ASN A 54 12.67 -3.10 -18.82
C ASN A 54 11.28 -3.43 -18.24
N ILE A 55 10.82 -2.65 -17.25
CA ILE A 55 9.56 -2.90 -16.56
C ILE A 55 8.40 -2.37 -17.43
N PRO A 56 7.33 -3.16 -17.62
CA PRO A 56 6.13 -2.71 -18.31
C PRO A 56 5.51 -1.48 -17.64
N ILE A 57 5.14 -0.48 -18.47
CA ILE A 57 4.52 0.75 -17.99
C ILE A 57 3.13 0.92 -18.60
N VAL A 58 2.15 1.16 -17.76
CA VAL A 58 0.80 1.55 -18.14
C VAL A 58 0.64 3.06 -17.97
N PHE A 59 0.47 3.75 -19.09
CA PHE A 59 0.25 5.19 -19.09
C PHE A 59 -1.23 5.51 -18.89
N ASN A 60 -1.51 6.42 -17.97
CA ASN A 60 -2.86 6.89 -17.66
C ASN A 60 -3.03 8.37 -18.06
N LYS A 61 -4.27 8.84 -18.11
CA LYS A 61 -4.58 10.25 -18.31
C LYS A 61 -3.97 11.08 -17.16
N GLU A 62 -3.62 12.33 -17.42
CA GLU A 62 -2.92 13.23 -16.50
C GLU A 62 -3.58 13.29 -15.10
N ASN A 63 -4.89 13.36 -15.05
CA ASN A 63 -5.66 13.52 -13.82
C ASN A 63 -6.30 12.21 -13.33
N SER A 64 -5.78 11.05 -13.77
CA SER A 64 -6.28 9.76 -13.29
C SER A 64 -6.03 9.62 -11.78
N THR A 65 -7.06 9.16 -11.08
CA THR A 65 -6.96 8.88 -9.64
C THR A 65 -6.11 7.63 -9.40
N LEU A 66 -5.65 7.46 -8.16
CA LEU A 66 -4.90 6.28 -7.74
C LEU A 66 -5.67 4.97 -8.00
N PRO A 67 -6.97 4.84 -7.60
CA PRO A 67 -7.79 3.69 -7.94
C PRO A 67 -7.88 3.42 -9.46
N THR A 68 -8.08 4.47 -10.26
CA THR A 68 -8.13 4.35 -11.74
C THR A 68 -6.81 3.84 -12.31
N CYS A 69 -5.67 4.30 -11.80
CA CYS A 69 -4.36 3.80 -12.23
C CYS A 69 -4.18 2.31 -11.93
N ILE A 70 -4.61 1.86 -10.73
CA ILE A 70 -4.55 0.45 -10.33
C ILE A 70 -5.48 -0.39 -11.23
N TYR A 71 -6.71 0.07 -11.44
CA TYR A 71 -7.68 -0.61 -12.31
C TYR A 71 -7.16 -0.78 -13.74
N ASN A 72 -6.65 0.29 -14.36
CA ASN A 72 -6.14 0.26 -15.74
C ASN A 72 -4.93 -0.68 -15.87
N ALA A 73 -4.06 -0.73 -14.86
CA ALA A 73 -2.94 -1.66 -14.83
C ALA A 73 -3.42 -3.12 -14.78
N ALA A 74 -4.39 -3.41 -13.92
CA ALA A 74 -4.99 -4.73 -13.78
C ALA A 74 -5.74 -5.17 -15.05
N GLN A 75 -6.48 -4.26 -15.70
CA GLN A 75 -7.19 -4.56 -16.93
C GLN A 75 -6.25 -4.93 -18.09
N LYS A 76 -5.11 -4.24 -18.21
CA LYS A 76 -4.12 -4.50 -19.25
C LYS A 76 -3.23 -5.72 -18.97
N ASN A 77 -3.12 -6.13 -17.71
CA ASN A 77 -2.24 -7.22 -17.28
C ASN A 77 -3.02 -8.15 -16.34
N LYS A 78 -3.83 -9.01 -16.92
CA LYS A 78 -4.72 -9.92 -16.18
C LYS A 78 -3.91 -10.87 -15.30
N ALA A 79 -4.40 -11.09 -14.09
CA ALA A 79 -3.90 -12.06 -13.11
C ALA A 79 -5.02 -12.41 -12.13
N ASP A 80 -4.86 -13.48 -11.38
CA ASP A 80 -5.83 -13.90 -10.37
C ASP A 80 -5.76 -13.00 -9.12
N TYR A 81 -4.55 -12.53 -8.79
CA TYR A 81 -4.30 -11.72 -7.60
C TYR A 81 -3.28 -10.61 -7.89
N TYR A 82 -3.47 -9.47 -7.26
CA TYR A 82 -2.58 -8.31 -7.41
C TYR A 82 -1.99 -7.92 -6.06
N LEU A 83 -0.70 -7.65 -6.04
CA LEU A 83 -0.03 -6.95 -4.95
C LEU A 83 0.17 -5.50 -5.36
N VAL A 84 -0.34 -4.57 -4.58
CA VAL A 84 -0.22 -3.13 -4.86
C VAL A 84 0.66 -2.51 -3.81
N PHE A 85 1.67 -1.76 -4.24
CA PHE A 85 2.56 -0.98 -3.37
C PHE A 85 2.59 0.46 -3.82
N LEU A 86 2.44 1.41 -2.91
CA LEU A 86 2.80 2.80 -3.22
C LEU A 86 4.31 2.93 -3.34
N GLY A 87 4.78 3.88 -4.16
CA GLY A 87 6.21 4.05 -4.42
C GLY A 87 7.08 4.32 -3.20
N ASP A 88 6.49 4.74 -2.10
CA ASP A 88 7.16 4.98 -0.81
C ASP A 88 7.14 3.77 0.15
N ALA A 89 6.44 2.71 -0.22
CA ALA A 89 6.35 1.47 0.55
C ALA A 89 7.55 0.54 0.26
N PHE A 90 8.77 1.00 0.51
CA PHE A 90 10.00 0.32 0.14
C PHE A 90 10.14 -1.08 0.75
N ILE A 91 10.63 -2.02 -0.03
CA ILE A 91 11.02 -3.35 0.43
C ILE A 91 12.44 -3.26 1.01
N SER A 92 12.54 -3.21 2.33
CA SER A 92 13.77 -2.82 3.03
C SER A 92 14.68 -3.97 3.48
N LYS A 93 14.27 -5.24 3.26
CA LYS A 93 15.05 -6.45 3.57
C LYS A 93 14.69 -7.55 2.59
N LYS A 94 15.53 -8.59 2.52
CA LYS A 94 15.29 -9.78 1.71
C LYS A 94 13.92 -10.39 1.99
N VAL A 95 13.15 -10.61 0.95
CA VAL A 95 11.85 -11.28 0.96
C VAL A 95 12.04 -12.74 0.57
N ASN A 96 11.32 -13.62 1.22
CA ASN A 96 11.29 -15.05 0.87
C ASN A 96 10.16 -15.28 -0.14
N ASP A 97 10.50 -15.45 -1.40
CA ASP A 97 9.52 -15.62 -2.49
C ASP A 97 8.63 -16.85 -2.29
N LEU A 98 9.17 -17.96 -1.76
CA LEU A 98 8.38 -19.16 -1.46
C LEU A 98 7.33 -18.89 -0.38
N GLU A 99 7.65 -18.07 0.62
CA GLU A 99 6.70 -17.69 1.67
C GLU A 99 5.58 -16.81 1.10
N ILE A 100 5.91 -15.90 0.17
CA ILE A 100 4.92 -15.06 -0.50
C ILE A 100 3.99 -15.90 -1.38
N ASN A 101 4.53 -16.80 -2.19
CA ASN A 101 3.73 -17.70 -3.02
C ASN A 101 2.80 -18.59 -2.19
N ALA A 102 3.28 -19.12 -1.07
CA ALA A 102 2.46 -19.89 -0.13
C ALA A 102 1.35 -19.05 0.51
N LEU A 103 1.65 -17.78 0.87
CA LEU A 103 0.64 -16.85 1.37
C LEU A 103 -0.44 -16.59 0.31
N LEU A 104 -0.06 -16.26 -0.92
CA LEU A 104 -1.01 -15.96 -2.01
C LEU A 104 -1.92 -17.16 -2.29
N ALA A 105 -1.36 -18.36 -2.41
CA ALA A 105 -2.14 -19.59 -2.57
C ALA A 105 -3.16 -19.78 -1.43
N LYS A 106 -2.78 -19.44 -0.20
CA LYS A 106 -3.64 -19.55 0.98
C LYS A 106 -4.75 -18.49 1.00
N LEU A 107 -4.43 -17.24 0.57
CA LEU A 107 -5.42 -16.18 0.45
C LEU A 107 -6.49 -16.55 -0.59
N MET A 108 -6.07 -17.06 -1.76
CA MET A 108 -6.98 -17.48 -2.82
C MET A 108 -7.82 -18.68 -2.39
N LYS A 109 -7.21 -19.72 -1.82
CA LYS A 109 -7.92 -20.90 -1.29
C LYS A 109 -9.02 -20.53 -0.28
N ASN A 110 -8.80 -19.48 0.51
CA ASN A 110 -9.75 -19.01 1.52
C ASN A 110 -10.67 -17.88 0.99
N SER A 111 -10.69 -17.64 -0.33
CA SER A 111 -11.51 -16.60 -0.98
C SER A 111 -11.32 -15.21 -0.36
N ILE A 112 -10.08 -14.88 0.00
CA ILE A 112 -9.73 -13.57 0.55
C ILE A 112 -9.58 -12.58 -0.60
N ASN A 113 -10.50 -11.64 -0.68
CA ASN A 113 -10.52 -10.63 -1.73
C ASN A 113 -9.63 -9.42 -1.44
N TYR A 114 -9.35 -9.14 -0.17
CA TYR A 114 -8.46 -8.03 0.21
C TYR A 114 -7.56 -8.43 1.38
N CYS A 115 -6.28 -8.17 1.25
CA CYS A 115 -5.27 -8.41 2.29
C CYS A 115 -4.40 -7.16 2.49
N ARG A 116 -4.52 -6.51 3.63
CA ARG A 116 -3.59 -5.44 3.98
C ARG A 116 -2.23 -6.03 4.32
N LEU A 117 -1.18 -5.62 3.58
CA LEU A 117 0.16 -6.22 3.70
C LEU A 117 1.00 -5.61 4.83
N LEU A 118 0.70 -4.37 5.22
CA LEU A 118 1.39 -3.71 6.33
C LEU A 118 0.65 -4.00 7.65
N PRO A 119 1.26 -4.76 8.57
CA PRO A 119 0.66 -5.08 9.87
C PRO A 119 0.35 -3.83 10.69
N GLN A 120 -0.64 -3.94 11.54
CA GLN A 120 -0.97 -2.91 12.51
C GLN A 120 -1.03 -3.52 13.91
N LEU A 121 -0.52 -2.79 14.91
CA LEU A 121 -0.72 -3.13 16.31
C LEU A 121 -2.22 -3.24 16.59
N SER A 122 -2.64 -4.36 17.13
CA SER A 122 -4.02 -4.61 17.53
C SER A 122 -4.02 -5.26 18.89
N PHE A 123 -4.88 -4.75 19.78
CA PHE A 123 -5.14 -5.33 21.09
C PHE A 123 -6.13 -6.50 21.06
N HIS A 124 -6.68 -6.82 19.87
CA HIS A 124 -7.60 -7.95 19.71
C HIS A 124 -6.83 -9.27 19.74
N LYS A 125 -7.32 -10.22 20.55
CA LYS A 125 -6.77 -11.59 20.60
C LYS A 125 -6.74 -12.20 19.20
N ASN A 126 -5.55 -12.52 18.74
CA ASN A 126 -5.28 -13.11 17.43
C ASN A 126 -5.73 -14.60 17.41
N ARG A 127 -7.02 -14.85 17.33
CA ARG A 127 -7.56 -16.17 17.00
C ARG A 127 -7.53 -16.36 15.49
N GLY A 128 -6.98 -17.46 14.98
CA GLY A 128 -7.04 -17.78 13.54
C GLY A 128 -5.71 -18.17 12.94
N ILE A 129 -5.66 -18.08 11.63
CA ILE A 129 -4.55 -18.46 10.77
C ILE A 129 -3.26 -17.74 11.18
N ARG A 130 -2.13 -18.44 11.11
CA ARG A 130 -0.82 -17.95 11.59
C ARG A 130 -0.41 -16.66 10.91
N GLU A 131 -0.59 -16.54 9.61
CA GLU A 131 -0.04 -15.48 8.76
C GLU A 131 -0.88 -14.20 8.79
N TYR A 132 -2.21 -14.32 8.90
CA TYR A 132 -3.12 -13.19 8.87
C TYR A 132 -4.28 -13.31 9.85
N ARG A 133 -5.00 -12.23 10.07
CA ARG A 133 -6.23 -12.19 10.84
C ARG A 133 -7.32 -11.45 10.07
N LYS A 134 -8.58 -11.68 10.40
CA LYS A 134 -9.70 -10.89 9.86
C LYS A 134 -9.51 -9.41 10.16
N LEU A 135 -9.88 -8.60 9.20
CA LEU A 135 -9.98 -7.17 9.37
C LEU A 135 -11.29 -6.87 10.13
N ASN A 136 -11.20 -6.12 11.22
CA ASN A 136 -12.38 -5.71 11.97
C ASN A 136 -12.98 -4.42 11.38
N SER A 137 -14.30 -4.29 11.42
CA SER A 137 -15.02 -3.08 10.99
C SER A 137 -14.54 -1.81 11.71
N ASN A 138 -14.04 -1.95 12.93
CA ASN A 138 -13.54 -0.85 13.75
C ASN A 138 -12.05 -0.56 13.56
N GLU A 139 -11.40 -1.20 12.61
CA GLU A 139 -9.97 -1.07 12.41
C GLU A 139 -9.62 0.19 11.63
N ARG A 140 -8.66 0.95 12.15
CA ARG A 140 -8.16 2.13 11.44
C ARG A 140 -7.51 1.69 10.13
N TYR A 141 -7.77 2.46 9.06
CA TYR A 141 -7.24 2.14 7.73
C TYR A 141 -7.50 0.69 7.33
N GLY A 142 -8.73 0.23 7.54
CA GLY A 142 -9.14 -1.10 7.10
C GLY A 142 -8.91 -1.30 5.62
N HIS A 143 -9.11 -0.25 4.81
CA HIS A 143 -8.54 -0.13 3.48
C HIS A 143 -7.36 0.84 3.54
N SER A 144 -6.22 0.44 3.03
CA SER A 144 -5.01 1.26 2.97
C SER A 144 -4.37 1.06 1.61
N PHE A 145 -4.03 2.15 0.95
CA PHE A 145 -3.32 2.11 -0.33
C PHE A 145 -1.83 1.88 -0.18
N VAL A 146 -1.24 2.05 0.99
CA VAL A 146 0.21 1.95 1.19
C VAL A 146 0.76 0.63 0.65
N ALA A 147 0.14 -0.49 1.05
CA ALA A 147 0.43 -1.80 0.49
C ALA A 147 -0.73 -2.77 0.78
N PHE A 148 -1.25 -3.40 -0.25
CA PHE A 148 -2.30 -4.39 -0.13
C PHE A 148 -2.22 -5.45 -1.21
N GLY A 149 -2.80 -6.62 -0.93
CA GLY A 149 -3.11 -7.65 -1.91
C GLY A 149 -4.60 -7.65 -2.20
N ALA A 150 -4.99 -7.89 -3.45
CA ALA A 150 -6.40 -7.96 -3.83
C ALA A 150 -6.64 -8.95 -4.97
N SER A 151 -7.79 -9.64 -4.94
CA SER A 151 -8.24 -10.45 -6.07
C SER A 151 -8.64 -9.57 -7.26
N SER A 152 -8.65 -10.15 -8.46
CA SER A 152 -9.14 -9.50 -9.67
C SER A 152 -10.56 -8.95 -9.48
N ASN A 153 -11.45 -9.76 -8.91
CA ASN A 153 -12.83 -9.36 -8.62
C ASN A 153 -12.92 -8.15 -7.67
N PHE A 154 -12.03 -8.06 -6.69
CA PHE A 154 -11.99 -6.90 -5.80
C PHE A 154 -11.60 -5.64 -6.55
N ILE A 155 -10.54 -5.70 -7.36
CA ILE A 155 -10.07 -4.56 -8.17
C ILE A 155 -11.18 -4.09 -9.12
N GLU A 156 -11.86 -5.00 -9.81
CA GLU A 156 -12.96 -4.66 -10.73
C GLU A 156 -14.13 -3.99 -9.99
N ARG A 157 -14.55 -4.54 -8.89
CA ARG A 157 -15.70 -4.03 -8.12
C ARG A 157 -15.43 -2.69 -7.43
N GLU A 158 -14.25 -2.52 -6.85
CA GLU A 158 -13.97 -1.36 -6.02
C GLU A 158 -13.31 -0.21 -6.79
N PHE A 159 -12.55 -0.51 -7.85
CA PHE A 159 -11.77 0.47 -8.63
C PHE A 159 -12.25 0.63 -10.08
N GLY A 160 -13.18 -0.20 -10.54
CA GLY A 160 -13.82 -0.06 -11.86
C GLY A 160 -14.79 1.13 -11.96
N VAL A 161 -14.94 1.91 -10.90
CA VAL A 161 -15.76 3.12 -10.83
C VAL A 161 -14.87 4.34 -10.64
N ASP A 162 -15.30 5.49 -11.13
CA ASP A 162 -14.55 6.75 -10.92
C ASP A 162 -14.66 7.17 -9.45
N ILE A 163 -13.60 6.89 -8.70
CA ILE A 163 -13.50 7.11 -7.27
C ILE A 163 -12.09 7.61 -6.93
N THR A 164 -12.00 8.57 -6.04
CA THR A 164 -10.71 8.99 -5.48
C THR A 164 -10.28 8.07 -4.33
N ASP A 165 -9.00 8.08 -3.99
CA ASP A 165 -8.44 7.41 -2.82
C ASP A 165 -9.18 7.80 -1.53
N ARG A 166 -9.45 9.10 -1.35
CA ARG A 166 -10.22 9.62 -0.21
C ARG A 166 -11.66 9.09 -0.18
N GLN A 167 -12.36 9.08 -1.32
CA GLN A 167 -13.71 8.55 -1.41
C GLN A 167 -13.75 7.05 -1.09
N PHE A 168 -12.74 6.30 -1.53
CA PHE A 168 -12.62 4.88 -1.20
C PHE A 168 -12.44 4.66 0.32
N GLU A 169 -11.59 5.45 0.97
CA GLU A 169 -11.40 5.38 2.42
C GLU A 169 -12.65 5.79 3.20
N ILE A 170 -13.39 6.81 2.73
CA ILE A 170 -14.65 7.25 3.35
C ILE A 170 -15.75 6.21 3.15
N LYS A 171 -15.86 5.62 1.95
CA LYS A 171 -16.80 4.55 1.65
C LYS A 171 -16.61 3.38 2.62
N TYR A 172 -15.35 3.00 2.87
CA TYR A 172 -15.03 1.97 3.86
C TYR A 172 -15.58 2.30 5.25
N LEU A 173 -15.35 3.52 5.74
CA LEU A 173 -15.82 3.94 7.06
C LEU A 173 -17.35 3.94 7.17
N LYS A 174 -18.06 4.35 6.11
CA LYS A 174 -19.55 4.32 6.05
C LYS A 174 -20.06 2.89 6.12
N ILE A 175 -19.52 2.00 5.28
CA ILE A 175 -19.93 0.59 5.27
C ILE A 175 -19.59 -0.10 6.59
N ALA A 176 -18.46 0.23 7.20
CA ALA A 176 -18.07 -0.29 8.51
C ALA A 176 -19.08 0.07 9.62
N ASN A 177 -19.72 1.24 9.51
CA ASN A 177 -20.74 1.67 10.45
C ASN A 177 -22.12 1.03 10.20
N GLU A 178 -22.45 0.73 8.93
CA GLU A 178 -23.78 0.27 8.52
C GLU A 178 -23.92 -1.27 8.52
N LYS A 179 -22.88 -1.99 8.09
CA LYS A 179 -22.91 -3.45 7.88
C LYS A 179 -21.74 -4.17 8.57
N LYS A 180 -21.87 -4.35 9.86
CA LYS A 180 -20.74 -4.69 10.73
C LYS A 180 -19.98 -5.97 10.44
N ASP A 181 -20.56 -7.05 9.92
CA ASP A 181 -19.88 -8.34 9.94
C ASP A 181 -19.71 -9.02 8.56
N VAL A 182 -20.68 -8.95 7.67
CA VAL A 182 -20.67 -9.69 6.40
C VAL A 182 -19.67 -9.10 5.40
N TYR A 183 -19.54 -7.76 5.36
CA TYR A 183 -18.69 -7.04 4.40
C TYR A 183 -17.18 -7.32 4.60
N PHE A 184 -16.76 -7.75 5.79
CA PHE A 184 -15.36 -7.95 6.13
C PHE A 184 -14.94 -9.42 6.16
N ASN A 185 -15.81 -10.35 5.79
CA ASN A 185 -15.50 -11.78 5.84
C ASN A 185 -14.37 -12.20 4.89
N ASP A 186 -14.21 -11.50 3.78
CA ASP A 186 -13.21 -11.71 2.75
C ASP A 186 -11.99 -10.77 2.86
N ARG A 187 -11.81 -10.09 4.02
CA ARG A 187 -10.78 -9.09 4.24
C ARG A 187 -9.91 -9.41 5.44
N VAL A 188 -8.61 -9.33 5.23
CA VAL A 188 -7.63 -9.69 6.24
C VAL A 188 -6.51 -8.66 6.33
N ILE A 189 -5.73 -8.74 7.40
CA ILE A 189 -4.47 -8.03 7.58
C ILE A 189 -3.39 -9.00 7.99
N LEU A 190 -2.19 -8.86 7.45
CA LEU A 190 -1.04 -9.65 7.86
C LEU A 190 -0.71 -9.41 9.33
N LYS A 191 -0.28 -10.45 10.03
CA LYS A 191 0.19 -10.38 11.41
C LYS A 191 1.65 -9.95 11.50
N GLN A 192 2.44 -10.22 10.46
CA GLN A 192 3.87 -9.93 10.38
C GLN A 192 4.18 -9.20 9.08
N ASN A 193 5.21 -8.37 9.11
CA ASN A 193 5.70 -7.63 7.95
C ASN A 193 6.65 -8.51 7.11
N ILE A 194 6.14 -9.58 6.52
CA ILE A 194 6.94 -10.53 5.71
C ILE A 194 7.48 -9.93 4.42
N PHE A 195 6.84 -8.87 3.91
CA PHE A 195 7.34 -8.08 2.78
C PHE A 195 8.41 -7.06 3.19
N HIS A 196 8.68 -6.90 4.49
CA HIS A 196 9.61 -5.92 5.02
C HIS A 196 9.37 -4.49 4.52
N ILE A 197 8.08 -4.12 4.41
CA ILE A 197 7.63 -2.81 3.95
C ILE A 197 8.07 -1.74 4.94
N LEU A 198 8.70 -0.69 4.42
CA LEU A 198 9.18 0.47 5.17
C LEU A 198 8.67 1.76 4.51
N PRO A 199 7.50 2.29 4.89
CA PRO A 199 7.02 3.57 4.38
C PRO A 199 7.99 4.68 4.77
N SER A 200 8.52 5.41 3.77
CA SER A 200 9.64 6.31 4.02
C SER A 200 9.44 7.74 3.50
N ILE A 201 8.26 8.04 2.95
CA ILE A 201 7.90 9.39 2.50
C ILE A 201 6.71 9.89 3.29
N GLN A 202 6.79 11.12 3.77
CA GLN A 202 5.74 11.84 4.49
C GLN A 202 5.55 13.20 3.84
N LYS A 203 4.38 13.45 3.23
CA LYS A 203 4.09 14.71 2.53
C LYS A 203 5.18 15.10 1.52
N GLY A 204 5.64 14.15 0.72
CA GLY A 204 6.68 14.35 -0.28
C GLY A 204 8.12 14.50 0.25
N LYS A 205 8.34 14.42 1.56
CA LYS A 205 9.65 14.50 2.22
C LYS A 205 10.06 13.16 2.80
N TRP A 206 11.36 12.91 2.89
CA TRP A 206 11.90 11.72 3.53
C TRP A 206 11.57 11.66 5.03
N ASP A 207 11.05 10.51 5.49
CA ASP A 207 11.08 10.13 6.91
C ASP A 207 12.55 10.06 7.36
N ARG A 208 12.88 10.78 8.42
CA ARG A 208 14.27 10.97 8.85
C ARG A 208 14.94 9.67 9.28
N ILE A 209 14.26 8.89 10.08
CA ILE A 209 14.81 7.64 10.64
C ILE A 209 14.98 6.64 9.49
N ASN A 210 13.98 6.54 8.62
CA ASN A 210 13.95 5.55 7.56
C ASN A 210 14.99 5.85 6.47
N ILE A 211 15.14 7.12 6.05
CA ILE A 211 16.16 7.46 5.04
C ILE A 211 17.59 7.26 5.56
N PHE A 212 17.85 7.58 6.84
CA PHE A 212 19.15 7.32 7.46
C PHE A 212 19.47 5.82 7.45
N TYR A 213 18.50 4.98 7.85
CA TYR A 213 18.62 3.52 7.80
C TYR A 213 18.88 3.02 6.37
N LEU A 214 18.11 3.49 5.39
CA LEU A 214 18.23 3.05 3.99
C LEU A 214 19.58 3.45 3.39
N ARG A 215 20.04 4.70 3.57
CA ARG A 215 21.35 5.17 3.08
C ARG A 215 22.50 4.39 3.69
N ARG A 216 22.43 4.05 4.98
CA ARG A 216 23.46 3.25 5.64
C ARG A 216 23.47 1.80 5.14
N LYS A 217 22.31 1.23 4.92
CA LYS A 217 22.18 -0.17 4.50
C LYS A 217 22.47 -0.39 3.02
N TYR A 218 22.14 0.58 2.18
CA TYR A 218 22.27 0.52 0.72
C TYR A 218 23.12 1.67 0.18
N PRO A 219 24.43 1.73 0.49
CA PRO A 219 25.29 2.86 0.14
C PRO A 219 25.48 3.04 -1.37
N LYS A 220 25.20 2.01 -2.16
CA LYS A 220 25.27 2.05 -3.64
C LYS A 220 24.03 2.64 -4.30
N ILE A 221 22.90 2.74 -3.59
CA ILE A 221 21.67 3.34 -4.12
C ILE A 221 21.76 4.86 -3.95
N LYS A 222 21.56 5.57 -5.06
CA LYS A 222 21.41 7.02 -5.03
C LYS A 222 19.97 7.37 -4.70
N PHE A 223 19.67 7.59 -3.42
CA PHE A 223 18.36 8.07 -2.98
C PHE A 223 18.16 9.52 -3.44
N SER A 224 16.90 9.86 -3.77
CA SER A 224 16.54 11.19 -4.24
C SER A 224 16.87 12.30 -3.23
N ASP A 225 17.15 13.51 -3.76
CA ASP A 225 17.55 14.69 -2.97
C ASP A 225 16.34 15.45 -2.38
N ARG A 226 15.27 14.73 -2.01
CA ARG A 226 14.12 15.32 -1.35
C ARG A 226 14.49 15.78 0.06
N GLU A 227 13.83 16.82 0.53
CA GLU A 227 13.96 17.27 1.91
C GLU A 227 13.63 16.15 2.90
N VAL A 228 14.26 16.23 4.05
CA VAL A 228 14.00 15.33 5.19
C VAL A 228 13.12 16.06 6.19
N ILE A 229 12.11 15.39 6.74
CA ILE A 229 11.23 15.98 7.75
C ILE A 229 12.03 16.47 8.96
N SER A 230 11.53 17.54 9.61
CA SER A 230 12.16 18.09 10.81
C SER A 230 12.06 17.12 12.00
N TRP A 231 12.97 17.22 12.95
CA TRP A 231 12.93 16.43 14.19
C TRP A 231 11.62 16.61 14.96
N LYS A 232 11.10 17.83 15.01
CA LYS A 232 9.81 18.14 15.64
C LYS A 232 8.67 17.33 14.99
N TYR A 233 8.64 17.29 13.65
CA TYR A 233 7.59 16.55 12.92
C TYR A 233 7.78 15.04 13.08
N GLU A 234 9.02 14.54 13.05
CA GLU A 234 9.35 13.14 13.34
C GLU A 234 8.81 12.70 14.71
N SER A 235 9.06 13.50 15.75
CA SER A 235 8.57 13.20 17.11
C SER A 235 7.04 13.12 17.17
N ILE A 236 6.35 14.00 16.44
CA ILE A 236 4.88 13.97 16.33
C ILE A 236 4.41 12.67 15.64
N ILE A 237 5.09 12.25 14.56
CA ILE A 237 4.75 11.00 13.87
C ILE A 237 4.92 9.79 14.79
N GLN A 238 6.05 9.71 15.52
CA GLN A 238 6.30 8.60 16.45
C GLN A 238 5.27 8.58 17.58
N LEU A 239 4.94 9.73 18.14
CA LEU A 239 3.90 9.86 19.16
C LEU A 239 2.52 9.43 18.62
N ARG A 240 2.18 9.83 17.40
CA ARG A 240 0.95 9.39 16.73
C ARG A 240 0.88 7.88 16.54
N LYS A 241 1.98 7.21 16.19
CA LYS A 241 2.04 5.75 16.06
C LYS A 241 1.67 5.04 17.36
N ILE A 242 2.01 5.61 18.50
CA ILE A 242 1.73 5.07 19.84
C ILE A 242 0.28 5.38 20.26
N ILE A 243 -0.15 6.63 20.13
CA ILE A 243 -1.45 7.09 20.66
C ILE A 243 -2.62 6.61 19.80
N LEU A 244 -2.47 6.62 18.49
CA LEU A 244 -3.58 6.36 17.58
C LEU A 244 -4.18 4.95 17.66
N PRO A 245 -3.47 3.86 17.99
CA PRO A 245 -4.09 2.58 18.25
C PRO A 245 -5.05 2.57 19.45
N ILE A 246 -4.85 3.49 20.41
CA ILE A 246 -5.60 3.56 21.66
C ILE A 246 -6.93 4.35 21.50
N ILE A 247 -6.99 5.25 20.51
CA ILE A 247 -8.16 6.10 20.27
C ILE A 247 -9.28 5.30 19.60
N THR A 248 -10.47 5.30 20.18
CA THR A 248 -11.66 4.65 19.62
C THR A 248 -12.13 5.30 18.31
N ASN A 249 -12.81 4.54 17.44
CA ASN A 249 -13.28 5.05 16.16
C ASN A 249 -14.30 6.18 16.31
N ASN A 250 -15.18 6.13 17.31
CA ASN A 250 -16.16 7.18 17.55
C ASN A 250 -15.49 8.51 17.89
N LEU A 251 -14.41 8.48 18.68
CA LEU A 251 -13.64 9.69 19.01
C LEU A 251 -12.90 10.21 17.77
N ARG A 252 -12.39 9.33 16.92
CA ARG A 252 -11.75 9.70 15.65
C ARG A 252 -12.70 10.34 14.67
N LEU A 253 -13.93 9.80 14.53
CA LEU A 253 -14.96 10.38 13.69
C LEU A 253 -15.36 11.78 14.17
N LYS A 254 -15.51 11.96 15.49
CA LYS A 254 -15.76 13.29 16.10
C LYS A 254 -14.61 14.26 15.84
N LEU A 255 -13.35 13.83 16.00
CA LEU A 255 -12.17 14.65 15.74
C LEU A 255 -12.03 15.00 14.24
N LYS A 256 -12.37 14.06 13.33
CA LYS A 256 -12.40 14.34 11.88
C LYS A 256 -13.53 15.30 11.51
N ALA A 257 -14.69 15.20 12.15
CA ALA A 257 -15.81 16.09 11.90
C ALA A 257 -15.57 17.52 12.41
N SER A 258 -14.84 17.67 13.53
CA SER A 258 -14.50 18.96 14.13
C SER A 258 -13.34 19.70 13.45
N ASN A 259 -12.48 19.00 12.71
CA ASN A 259 -11.26 19.54 12.10
C ASN A 259 -11.28 19.37 10.56
N LYS A 260 -12.35 19.84 9.90
CA LYS A 260 -12.47 19.75 8.43
C LYS A 260 -11.25 20.31 7.68
N GLU A 261 -10.64 21.38 8.16
CA GLU A 261 -9.51 22.07 7.50
C GLU A 261 -8.14 21.40 7.74
N TYR A 262 -7.94 20.70 8.85
CA TYR A 262 -6.64 20.08 9.19
C TYR A 262 -6.34 18.80 8.42
N PHE A 263 -7.34 18.18 7.80
CA PHE A 263 -7.20 16.90 7.10
C PHE A 263 -7.34 17.02 5.58
N ASP A 264 -7.70 18.19 5.05
CA ASP A 264 -7.82 18.43 3.60
C ASP A 264 -6.49 18.76 2.92
N THR A 265 -5.43 19.02 3.69
CA THR A 265 -4.10 19.38 3.18
C THR A 265 -3.07 18.26 3.26
N ASP A 266 -3.45 17.04 3.70
CA ASP A 266 -2.52 16.00 4.11
C ASP A 266 -2.60 14.73 3.27
N ILE A 267 -2.70 14.87 1.92
CA ILE A 267 -2.36 13.80 0.97
C ILE A 267 -1.36 14.31 -0.04
#